data_b957a3e802d0a9247e70cf626a29dc18
#
_entry.id   b957a3e802d0a9247e70cf626a29dc18
#
_cell.length_a   1.000
_cell.length_b   1.000
_cell.length_c   1.000
_cell.angle_alpha   90.00
_cell.angle_beta   90.00
_cell.angle_gamma   90.00
#
_symmetry.space_group_name_H-M   'P 1'
#
loop_
_entity.id
_entity.type
_entity.pdbx_description
1 polymer ?
#
loop_
_entity_poly.entity_id
_entity_poly.type
_entity_poly.pdbx_seq_one_letter_code
_entity_poly.pdbx_strand_id
1 'polypeptide(L)'
;AQKALEKAIQLNPDRLDMRILKVASLIGYEKESPDMALSDLKSLIIYNETQHPQWEYPGVEKVDETFFSATVQEYCYLFFRYASPVSYEAFRELSATMVSYQPSDVLFLDNLGSYYLVVKHDNKTALKYYTKVLKIKADDITAIKNIIIMARNSGNVKLEKKYLPLLAKYSASESEKMSAQARLDFLNKK
;
A
#
# COMPACT_ATOMS: atom_id res chain seq x y z
N ALA A 1 -15.69 23.52 8.01
CA ALA A 1 -15.70 22.44 7.01
C ALA A 1 -16.21 21.13 7.62
N GLN A 2 -15.64 20.58 8.72
CA GLN A 2 -15.98 19.28 9.32
C GLN A 2 -17.47 19.15 9.68
N LYS A 3 -18.05 20.12 10.42
CA LYS A 3 -19.48 20.11 10.77
C LYS A 3 -20.40 20.08 9.55
N ALA A 4 -20.02 20.72 8.44
CA ALA A 4 -20.80 20.70 7.20
C ALA A 4 -20.74 19.32 6.53
N LEU A 5 -19.59 18.67 6.52
CA LEU A 5 -19.42 17.30 6.01
C LEU A 5 -20.18 16.29 6.88
N GLU A 6 -20.10 16.40 8.20
CA GLU A 6 -20.88 15.57 9.13
C GLU A 6 -22.38 15.70 8.88
N LYS A 7 -22.86 16.91 8.65
CA LYS A 7 -24.26 17.15 8.33
C LYS A 7 -24.65 16.56 6.97
N ALA A 8 -23.79 16.68 5.97
CA ALA A 8 -24.00 16.09 4.65
C ALA A 8 -24.08 14.56 4.73
N ILE A 9 -23.19 13.92 5.50
CA ILE A 9 -23.18 12.47 5.74
C ILE A 9 -24.45 12.03 6.47
N GLN A 10 -24.93 12.79 7.46
CA GLN A 10 -26.17 12.49 8.15
C GLN A 10 -27.41 12.55 7.25
N LEU A 11 -27.42 13.47 6.29
CA LEU A 11 -28.54 13.63 5.35
C LEU A 11 -28.52 12.58 4.23
N ASN A 12 -27.36 12.14 3.83
CA ASN A 12 -27.13 11.15 2.78
C ASN A 12 -26.04 10.18 3.20
N PRO A 13 -26.33 9.17 4.05
CA PRO A 13 -25.32 8.27 4.60
C PRO A 13 -24.64 7.42 3.54
N ASP A 14 -25.28 7.20 2.38
CA ASP A 14 -24.74 6.41 1.26
C ASP A 14 -23.77 7.20 0.35
N ARG A 15 -23.63 8.51 0.58
CA ARG A 15 -22.66 9.37 -0.12
C ARG A 15 -21.24 9.14 0.40
N LEU A 16 -20.53 8.18 -0.20
CA LEU A 16 -19.15 7.84 0.17
C LEU A 16 -18.16 8.98 -0.13
N ASP A 17 -18.39 9.76 -1.19
CA ASP A 17 -17.60 10.95 -1.51
C ASP A 17 -17.53 11.95 -0.33
N MET A 18 -18.64 12.16 0.38
CA MET A 18 -18.64 13.02 1.57
C MET A 18 -17.81 12.44 2.72
N ARG A 19 -17.80 11.12 2.89
CA ARG A 19 -16.96 10.44 3.88
C ARG A 19 -15.47 10.56 3.52
N ILE A 20 -15.12 10.37 2.25
CA ILE A 20 -13.75 10.55 1.74
C ILE A 20 -13.30 12.01 1.95
N LEU A 21 -14.14 12.99 1.60
CA LEU A 21 -13.83 14.40 1.81
C LEU A 21 -13.62 14.73 3.29
N LYS A 22 -14.40 14.13 4.21
CA LYS A 22 -14.19 14.29 5.65
C LYS A 22 -12.81 13.80 6.06
N VAL A 23 -12.43 12.59 5.63
CA VAL A 23 -11.10 12.02 5.90
C VAL A 23 -9.99 12.88 5.28
N ALA A 24 -10.14 13.30 4.03
CA ALA A 24 -9.18 14.15 3.35
C ALA A 24 -8.95 15.47 4.10
N SER A 25 -10.03 16.08 4.63
CA SER A 25 -9.91 17.31 5.41
C SER A 25 -9.17 17.10 6.74
N LEU A 26 -9.33 15.94 7.39
CA LEU A 26 -8.60 15.59 8.61
C LEU A 26 -7.09 15.42 8.32
N ILE A 27 -6.74 14.69 7.27
CA ILE A 27 -5.33 14.47 6.90
C ILE A 27 -4.68 15.76 6.38
N GLY A 28 -5.41 16.54 5.56
CA GLY A 28 -4.87 17.72 4.90
C GLY A 28 -4.74 18.94 5.78
N TYR A 29 -5.70 19.15 6.70
CA TYR A 29 -5.78 20.36 7.53
C TYR A 29 -5.40 20.12 9.00
N GLU A 30 -5.62 18.91 9.51
CA GLU A 30 -5.34 18.53 10.89
C GLU A 30 -4.30 17.40 10.91
N LYS A 31 -3.05 17.73 10.52
CA LYS A 31 -1.91 16.81 10.49
C LYS A 31 -1.67 16.07 11.82
N GLU A 32 -2.29 16.55 12.88
CA GLU A 32 -2.12 16.07 14.25
C GLU A 32 -3.14 15.00 14.66
N SER A 33 -4.06 14.59 13.75
CA SER A 33 -5.10 13.60 14.06
C SER A 33 -5.13 12.39 13.12
N PRO A 34 -3.97 11.66 12.94
CA PRO A 34 -3.94 10.45 12.10
C PRO A 34 -4.90 9.36 12.61
N ASP A 35 -5.11 9.29 13.91
CA ASP A 35 -5.96 8.29 14.57
C ASP A 35 -7.43 8.48 14.23
N MET A 36 -7.90 9.75 14.16
CA MET A 36 -9.26 10.06 13.75
C MET A 36 -9.47 9.72 12.26
N ALA A 37 -8.51 10.10 11.42
CA ALA A 37 -8.54 9.77 10.00
C ALA A 37 -8.51 8.24 9.78
N LEU A 38 -7.70 7.50 10.53
CA LEU A 38 -7.66 6.05 10.51
C LEU A 38 -9.02 5.45 10.90
N SER A 39 -9.65 5.94 11.98
CA SER A 39 -10.95 5.46 12.45
C SER A 39 -12.03 5.66 11.39
N ASP A 40 -12.09 6.85 10.79
CA ASP A 40 -13.06 7.17 9.74
C ASP A 40 -12.80 6.33 8.46
N LEU A 41 -11.54 6.13 8.06
CA LEU A 41 -11.18 5.29 6.92
C LEU A 41 -11.52 3.80 7.16
N LYS A 42 -11.24 3.26 8.34
CA LYS A 42 -11.62 1.89 8.68
C LYS A 42 -13.13 1.70 8.62
N SER A 43 -13.89 2.66 9.15
CA SER A 43 -15.34 2.64 9.08
C SER A 43 -15.85 2.71 7.64
N LEU A 44 -15.21 3.50 6.79
CA LEU A 44 -15.50 3.60 5.37
C LEU A 44 -15.22 2.28 4.63
N ILE A 45 -14.10 1.63 4.91
CA ILE A 45 -13.75 0.32 4.33
C ILE A 45 -14.78 -0.72 4.72
N ILE A 46 -15.08 -0.83 6.02
CA ILE A 46 -16.08 -1.77 6.53
C ILE A 46 -17.43 -1.54 5.85
N TYR A 47 -17.86 -0.28 5.73
CA TYR A 47 -19.11 0.05 5.07
C TYR A 47 -19.11 -0.36 3.58
N ASN A 48 -18.05 -0.03 2.84
CA ASN A 48 -17.91 -0.40 1.44
C ASN A 48 -17.95 -1.94 1.23
N GLU A 49 -17.20 -2.68 2.04
CA GLU A 49 -17.06 -4.13 1.89
C GLU A 49 -18.30 -4.91 2.39
N THR A 50 -19.09 -4.34 3.28
CA THR A 50 -20.25 -5.03 3.87
C THR A 50 -21.59 -4.62 3.24
N GLN A 51 -21.73 -3.37 2.80
CA GLN A 51 -22.98 -2.83 2.28
C GLN A 51 -22.99 -2.76 0.75
N HIS A 52 -21.82 -2.86 0.09
CA HIS A 52 -21.67 -2.76 -1.37
C HIS A 52 -22.44 -1.56 -1.95
N PRO A 53 -22.25 -0.32 -1.40
CA PRO A 53 -23.00 0.84 -1.83
C PRO A 53 -22.73 1.16 -3.29
N GLN A 54 -23.72 1.70 -3.98
CA GLN A 54 -23.48 2.29 -5.28
C GLN A 54 -22.79 3.63 -5.11
N TRP A 55 -21.58 3.74 -5.67
CA TRP A 55 -20.83 4.97 -5.63
C TRP A 55 -21.36 5.92 -6.71
N GLU A 56 -21.95 7.02 -6.28
CA GLU A 56 -22.19 8.17 -7.15
C GLU A 56 -21.10 9.21 -6.89
N TYR A 57 -20.27 9.43 -7.88
CA TYR A 57 -19.25 10.47 -7.84
C TYR A 57 -19.57 11.50 -8.94
N PRO A 58 -19.66 12.81 -8.64
CA PRO A 58 -19.92 13.82 -9.67
C PRO A 58 -18.88 13.75 -10.79
N GLY A 59 -19.32 13.44 -12.02
CA GLY A 59 -18.46 13.33 -13.20
C GLY A 59 -17.82 11.95 -13.43
N VAL A 60 -18.16 10.93 -12.61
CA VAL A 60 -17.76 9.55 -12.83
C VAL A 60 -19.00 8.69 -12.85
N GLU A 61 -19.31 8.06 -13.99
CA GLU A 61 -20.54 7.29 -14.17
C GLU A 61 -20.60 6.01 -13.32
N LYS A 62 -19.42 5.48 -12.93
CA LYS A 62 -19.32 4.29 -12.06
C LYS A 62 -17.98 4.27 -11.36
N VAL A 63 -17.99 4.15 -10.03
CA VAL A 63 -16.80 3.91 -9.22
C VAL A 63 -16.67 2.41 -9.00
N ASP A 64 -15.62 1.81 -9.52
CA ASP A 64 -15.31 0.40 -9.35
C ASP A 64 -14.43 0.14 -8.11
N GLU A 65 -14.22 -1.13 -7.78
CA GLU A 65 -13.36 -1.54 -6.66
C GLU A 65 -11.92 -1.00 -6.80
N THR A 66 -11.43 -0.84 -8.02
CA THR A 66 -10.09 -0.31 -8.31
C THR A 66 -9.96 1.14 -7.86
N PHE A 67 -10.99 1.95 -8.09
CA PHE A 67 -10.99 3.35 -7.63
C PHE A 67 -10.99 3.44 -6.11
N PHE A 68 -11.76 2.59 -5.43
CA PHE A 68 -11.79 2.56 -3.98
C PHE A 68 -10.43 2.16 -3.39
N SER A 69 -9.85 1.07 -3.88
CA SER A 69 -8.51 0.63 -3.47
C SER A 69 -7.45 1.70 -3.73
N ALA A 70 -7.48 2.36 -4.89
CA ALA A 70 -6.57 3.46 -5.22
C ALA A 70 -6.73 4.64 -4.26
N THR A 71 -7.97 5.02 -3.92
CA THR A 71 -8.24 6.10 -2.96
C THR A 71 -7.70 5.75 -1.58
N VAL A 72 -7.96 4.56 -1.07
CA VAL A 72 -7.43 4.10 0.22
C VAL A 72 -5.89 4.06 0.20
N GLN A 73 -5.29 3.67 -0.93
CA GLN A 73 -3.84 3.66 -1.10
C GLN A 73 -3.23 5.07 -1.01
N GLU A 74 -3.89 6.10 -1.53
CA GLU A 74 -3.40 7.48 -1.38
C GLU A 74 -3.34 7.89 0.09
N TYR A 75 -4.32 7.52 0.90
CA TYR A 75 -4.27 7.78 2.35
C TYR A 75 -3.18 6.97 3.06
N CYS A 76 -2.98 5.71 2.68
CA CYS A 76 -1.85 4.93 3.16
C CYS A 76 -0.52 5.64 2.86
N TYR A 77 -0.37 6.16 1.64
CA TYR A 77 0.83 6.91 1.25
C TYR A 77 1.03 8.19 2.07
N LEU A 78 -0.04 8.94 2.35
CA LEU A 78 0.02 10.12 3.21
C LEU A 78 0.46 9.77 4.62
N PHE A 79 -0.10 8.74 5.25
CA PHE A 79 0.34 8.27 6.56
C PHE A 79 1.83 7.89 6.56
N PHE A 80 2.28 7.18 5.54
CA PHE A 80 3.70 6.81 5.43
C PHE A 80 4.61 8.05 5.31
N ARG A 81 4.18 9.07 4.55
CA ARG A 81 4.93 10.33 4.38
C ARG A 81 5.04 11.16 5.65
N TYR A 82 4.05 11.14 6.53
CA TYR A 82 4.12 11.88 7.80
C TYR A 82 5.18 11.34 8.75
N ALA A 83 5.64 10.12 8.56
CA ALA A 83 6.79 9.51 9.19
C ALA A 83 6.82 9.61 10.73
N SER A 84 5.64 9.67 11.37
CA SER A 84 5.51 9.59 12.83
C SER A 84 5.17 8.17 13.27
N PRO A 85 5.48 7.77 14.50
CA PRO A 85 5.09 6.45 15.01
C PRO A 85 3.60 6.16 14.86
N VAL A 86 2.74 7.15 15.15
CA VAL A 86 1.28 7.02 15.04
C VAL A 86 0.86 6.87 13.58
N SER A 87 1.42 7.67 12.67
CA SER A 87 1.08 7.57 11.25
C SER A 87 1.58 6.29 10.60
N TYR A 88 2.71 5.74 11.04
CA TYR A 88 3.17 4.43 10.60
C TYR A 88 2.26 3.29 11.06
N GLU A 89 1.77 3.34 12.30
CA GLU A 89 0.78 2.36 12.76
C GLU A 89 -0.56 2.53 12.02
N ALA A 90 -1.00 3.76 11.74
CA ALA A 90 -2.19 4.02 10.92
C ALA A 90 -2.04 3.43 9.50
N PHE A 91 -0.89 3.63 8.86
CA PHE A 91 -0.55 2.99 7.58
C PHE A 91 -0.66 1.47 7.63
N ARG A 92 -0.08 0.85 8.67
CA ARG A 92 -0.11 -0.60 8.87
C ARG A 92 -1.54 -1.11 9.08
N GLU A 93 -2.29 -0.46 9.97
CA GLU A 93 -3.64 -0.89 10.29
C GLU A 93 -4.60 -0.76 9.11
N LEU A 94 -4.50 0.35 8.37
CA LEU A 94 -5.31 0.57 7.19
C LEU A 94 -5.03 -0.49 6.12
N SER A 95 -3.74 -0.76 5.85
CA SER A 95 -3.32 -1.80 4.92
C SER A 95 -3.77 -3.20 5.36
N ALA A 96 -3.66 -3.51 6.67
CA ALA A 96 -4.12 -4.78 7.21
C ALA A 96 -5.65 -4.94 7.13
N THR A 97 -6.40 -3.86 7.32
CA THR A 97 -7.86 -3.86 7.16
C THR A 97 -8.24 -4.18 5.72
N MET A 98 -7.60 -3.53 4.74
CA MET A 98 -7.84 -3.85 3.32
C MET A 98 -7.51 -5.31 2.99
N VAL A 99 -6.36 -5.82 3.44
CA VAL A 99 -5.98 -7.23 3.22
C VAL A 99 -6.94 -8.22 3.89
N SER A 100 -7.63 -7.83 4.97
CA SER A 100 -8.63 -8.71 5.60
C SER A 100 -9.88 -8.92 4.75
N TYR A 101 -10.26 -7.93 3.97
CA TYR A 101 -11.38 -8.02 3.02
C TYR A 101 -10.92 -8.45 1.62
N GLN A 102 -9.77 -7.97 1.18
CA GLN A 102 -9.21 -8.21 -0.15
C GLN A 102 -7.82 -8.88 -0.04
N PRO A 103 -7.76 -10.17 0.33
CA PRO A 103 -6.50 -10.85 0.69
C PRO A 103 -5.53 -11.04 -0.48
N SER A 104 -5.97 -10.77 -1.71
CA SER A 104 -5.17 -10.84 -2.93
C SER A 104 -4.83 -9.46 -3.51
N ASP A 105 -5.20 -8.36 -2.85
CA ASP A 105 -4.80 -7.03 -3.29
C ASP A 105 -3.31 -6.82 -3.05
N VAL A 106 -2.57 -6.73 -4.15
CA VAL A 106 -1.10 -6.62 -4.12
C VAL A 106 -0.61 -5.29 -3.55
N LEU A 107 -1.39 -4.20 -3.70
CA LEU A 107 -1.00 -2.88 -3.19
C LEU A 107 -0.87 -2.90 -1.67
N PHE A 108 -1.88 -3.43 -0.97
CA PHE A 108 -1.87 -3.45 0.49
C PHE A 108 -0.97 -4.55 1.06
N LEU A 109 -0.73 -5.62 0.32
CA LEU A 109 0.30 -6.60 0.67
C LEU A 109 1.71 -6.00 0.57
N ASP A 110 2.00 -5.21 -0.47
CA ASP A 110 3.27 -4.47 -0.60
C ASP A 110 3.43 -3.42 0.49
N ASN A 111 2.37 -2.71 0.86
CA ASN A 111 2.38 -1.79 1.98
C ASN A 111 2.82 -2.48 3.29
N LEU A 112 2.22 -3.63 3.60
CA LEU A 112 2.60 -4.39 4.79
C LEU A 112 4.05 -4.88 4.71
N GLY A 113 4.51 -5.35 3.54
CA GLY A 113 5.91 -5.67 3.31
C GLY A 113 6.83 -4.48 3.59
N SER A 114 6.49 -3.31 3.07
CA SER A 114 7.25 -2.07 3.25
C SER A 114 7.26 -1.60 4.70
N TYR A 115 6.15 -1.70 5.41
CA TYR A 115 6.10 -1.39 6.85
C TYR A 115 7.07 -2.25 7.65
N TYR A 116 7.03 -3.57 7.45
CA TYR A 116 7.93 -4.47 8.18
C TYR A 116 9.39 -4.27 7.79
N LEU A 117 9.68 -3.97 6.53
CA LEU A 117 11.03 -3.71 6.05
C LEU A 117 11.59 -2.40 6.63
N VAL A 118 10.83 -1.30 6.48
CA VAL A 118 11.34 0.07 6.73
C VAL A 118 11.13 0.51 8.17
N VAL A 119 9.97 0.20 8.76
CA VAL A 119 9.60 0.70 10.10
C VAL A 119 10.02 -0.29 11.19
N LYS A 120 9.77 -1.57 10.99
CA LYS A 120 10.07 -2.60 12.00
C LYS A 120 11.44 -3.26 11.82
N HIS A 121 12.11 -3.05 10.69
CA HIS A 121 13.36 -3.73 10.32
C HIS A 121 13.27 -5.27 10.42
N ASP A 122 12.06 -5.82 10.22
CA ASP A 122 11.79 -7.25 10.24
C ASP A 122 11.80 -7.82 8.81
N ASN A 123 13.00 -8.14 8.35
CA ASN A 123 13.21 -8.73 7.03
C ASN A 123 12.45 -10.05 6.83
N LYS A 124 12.25 -10.84 7.89
CA LYS A 124 11.57 -12.13 7.79
C LYS A 124 10.09 -11.96 7.47
N THR A 125 9.43 -11.06 8.17
CA THR A 125 8.01 -10.76 7.93
C THR A 125 7.82 -10.01 6.62
N ALA A 126 8.69 -9.04 6.29
CA ALA A 126 8.67 -8.36 5.00
C ALA A 126 8.77 -9.34 3.82
N LEU A 127 9.70 -10.30 3.88
CA LEU A 127 9.87 -11.34 2.86
C LEU A 127 8.61 -12.20 2.68
N LYS A 128 7.87 -12.49 3.76
CA LYS A 128 6.60 -13.24 3.64
C LYS A 128 5.57 -12.47 2.82
N TYR A 129 5.41 -11.17 3.06
CA TYR A 129 4.48 -10.34 2.32
C TYR A 129 4.89 -10.21 0.84
N TYR A 130 6.13 -9.86 0.54
CA TYR A 130 6.60 -9.75 -0.85
C TYR A 130 6.53 -11.09 -1.60
N THR A 131 6.81 -12.21 -0.91
CA THR A 131 6.64 -13.54 -1.53
C THR A 131 5.16 -13.83 -1.82
N LYS A 132 4.24 -13.35 -0.98
CA LYS A 132 2.79 -13.46 -1.23
C LYS A 132 2.38 -12.62 -2.45
N VAL A 133 2.89 -11.38 -2.56
CA VAL A 133 2.70 -10.53 -3.75
C VAL A 133 3.16 -11.27 -5.02
N LEU A 134 4.37 -11.81 -5.02
CA LEU A 134 4.93 -12.49 -6.20
C LEU A 134 4.23 -13.82 -6.55
N LYS A 135 3.48 -14.41 -5.63
CA LYS A 135 2.59 -15.56 -5.96
C LYS A 135 1.34 -15.11 -6.71
N ILE A 136 0.87 -13.88 -6.48
CA ILE A 136 -0.32 -13.31 -7.13
C ILE A 136 0.11 -12.65 -8.44
N LYS A 137 1.16 -11.86 -8.41
CA LYS A 137 1.70 -11.09 -9.53
C LYS A 137 3.22 -11.32 -9.63
N ALA A 138 3.60 -12.31 -10.42
CA ALA A 138 5.01 -12.79 -10.51
C ALA A 138 5.99 -11.74 -11.07
N ASP A 139 5.48 -10.75 -11.77
CA ASP A 139 6.22 -9.64 -12.38
C ASP A 139 6.16 -8.33 -11.56
N ASP A 140 5.69 -8.38 -10.32
CA ASP A 140 5.65 -7.20 -9.48
C ASP A 140 7.04 -6.68 -9.16
N ILE A 141 7.38 -5.58 -9.83
CA ILE A 141 8.73 -5.01 -9.80
C ILE A 141 9.08 -4.41 -8.45
N THR A 142 8.09 -3.92 -7.72
CA THR A 142 8.27 -3.34 -6.38
C THR A 142 8.68 -4.41 -5.38
N ALA A 143 7.96 -5.51 -5.34
CA ALA A 143 8.29 -6.65 -4.48
C ALA A 143 9.65 -7.25 -4.83
N ILE A 144 9.97 -7.42 -6.12
CA ILE A 144 11.28 -7.92 -6.58
C ILE A 144 12.41 -7.01 -6.08
N LYS A 145 12.31 -5.69 -6.30
CA LYS A 145 13.32 -4.71 -5.87
C LYS A 145 13.52 -4.72 -4.35
N ASN A 146 12.43 -4.71 -3.60
CA ASN A 146 12.49 -4.71 -2.13
C ASN A 146 13.16 -5.98 -1.59
N ILE A 147 12.89 -7.14 -2.17
CA ILE A 147 13.58 -8.39 -1.80
C ILE A 147 15.08 -8.31 -2.11
N ILE A 148 15.47 -7.75 -3.25
CA ILE A 148 16.88 -7.59 -3.62
C ILE A 148 17.60 -6.62 -2.66
N ILE A 149 16.98 -5.49 -2.34
CA ILE A 149 17.52 -4.51 -1.37
C ILE A 149 17.72 -5.17 -0.01
N MET A 150 16.71 -5.88 0.47
CA MET A 150 16.75 -6.61 1.73
C MET A 150 17.85 -7.69 1.73
N ALA A 151 17.99 -8.44 0.64
CA ALA A 151 19.02 -9.46 0.49
C ALA A 151 20.43 -8.84 0.54
N ARG A 152 20.64 -7.70 -0.12
CA ARG A 152 21.91 -6.94 -0.08
C ARG A 152 22.24 -6.46 1.31
N ASN A 153 21.29 -5.81 1.96
CA ASN A 153 21.48 -5.25 3.31
C ASN A 153 21.80 -6.31 4.37
N SER A 154 21.26 -7.53 4.18
CA SER A 154 21.52 -8.67 5.07
C SER A 154 22.69 -9.56 4.63
N GLY A 155 23.36 -9.25 3.53
CA GLY A 155 24.42 -10.09 2.97
C GLY A 155 23.92 -11.46 2.45
N ASN A 156 22.63 -11.63 2.20
CA ASN A 156 22.05 -12.89 1.73
C ASN A 156 22.23 -13.04 0.21
N VAL A 157 23.44 -13.43 -0.19
CA VAL A 157 23.82 -13.62 -1.61
C VAL A 157 22.91 -14.62 -2.32
N LYS A 158 22.49 -15.69 -1.64
CA LYS A 158 21.60 -16.70 -2.23
C LYS A 158 20.25 -16.12 -2.61
N LEU A 159 19.68 -15.30 -1.73
CA LEU A 159 18.41 -14.62 -2.00
C LEU A 159 18.58 -13.57 -3.12
N GLU A 160 19.66 -12.79 -3.10
CA GLU A 160 19.96 -11.81 -4.14
C GLU A 160 20.07 -12.48 -5.53
N LYS A 161 20.86 -13.57 -5.64
CA LYS A 161 21.00 -14.35 -6.88
C LYS A 161 19.68 -14.91 -7.40
N LYS A 162 18.75 -15.24 -6.51
CA LYS A 162 17.43 -15.76 -6.90
C LYS A 162 16.56 -14.71 -7.59
N TYR A 163 16.61 -13.45 -7.13
CA TYR A 163 15.69 -12.41 -7.59
C TYR A 163 16.26 -11.46 -8.64
N LEU A 164 17.59 -11.35 -8.78
CA LEU A 164 18.23 -10.55 -9.83
C LEU A 164 17.78 -10.92 -11.27
N PRO A 165 17.64 -12.21 -11.64
CA PRO A 165 17.11 -12.58 -12.95
C PRO A 165 15.68 -12.09 -13.20
N LEU A 166 14.85 -12.04 -12.16
CA LEU A 166 13.49 -11.53 -12.28
C LEU A 166 13.49 -10.01 -12.51
N LEU A 167 14.38 -9.28 -11.84
CA LEU A 167 14.56 -7.84 -12.09
C LEU A 167 15.02 -7.60 -13.54
N ALA A 168 16.02 -8.36 -14.01
CA ALA A 168 16.48 -8.25 -15.40
C ALA A 168 15.38 -8.59 -16.41
N LYS A 169 14.48 -9.53 -16.09
CA LYS A 169 13.40 -9.95 -16.97
C LYS A 169 12.25 -8.94 -17.01
N TYR A 170 11.83 -8.41 -15.86
CA TYR A 170 10.55 -7.69 -15.73
C TYR A 170 10.70 -6.17 -15.62
N SER A 171 11.90 -5.62 -15.38
CA SER A 171 12.08 -4.17 -15.36
C SER A 171 11.77 -3.56 -16.73
N ALA A 172 11.08 -2.41 -16.71
CA ALA A 172 10.88 -1.60 -17.91
C ALA A 172 12.14 -0.77 -18.27
N SER A 173 13.08 -0.62 -17.34
CA SER A 173 14.32 0.16 -17.51
C SER A 173 15.46 -0.71 -18.00
N GLU A 174 15.99 -0.43 -19.19
CA GLU A 174 17.17 -1.11 -19.72
C GLU A 174 18.40 -0.93 -18.80
N SER A 175 18.58 0.23 -18.20
CA SER A 175 19.64 0.47 -17.22
C SER A 175 19.53 -0.44 -16.00
N GLU A 176 18.32 -0.66 -15.50
CA GLU A 176 18.09 -1.61 -14.38
C GLU A 176 18.36 -3.05 -14.80
N LYS A 177 17.94 -3.46 -15.98
CA LYS A 177 18.22 -4.80 -16.52
C LYS A 177 19.71 -5.07 -16.61
N MET A 178 20.45 -4.13 -17.21
CA MET A 178 21.91 -4.23 -17.34
C MET A 178 22.59 -4.27 -15.95
N SER A 179 22.16 -3.43 -15.03
CA SER A 179 22.70 -3.39 -13.66
C SER A 179 22.44 -4.71 -12.91
N ALA A 180 21.23 -5.27 -13.06
CA ALA A 180 20.87 -6.54 -12.45
C ALA A 180 21.72 -7.69 -13.01
N GLN A 181 21.92 -7.74 -14.33
CA GLN A 181 22.76 -8.75 -14.99
C GLN A 181 24.22 -8.62 -14.56
N ALA A 182 24.80 -7.42 -14.62
CA ALA A 182 26.18 -7.18 -14.19
C ALA A 182 26.42 -7.59 -12.73
N ARG A 183 25.45 -7.31 -11.86
CA ARG A 183 25.52 -7.73 -10.45
C ARG A 183 25.45 -9.25 -10.31
N LEU A 184 24.59 -9.92 -11.07
CA LEU A 184 24.49 -11.38 -11.07
C LEU A 184 25.80 -12.03 -11.54
N ASP A 185 26.41 -11.51 -12.61
CA ASP A 185 27.67 -12.00 -13.15
C ASP A 185 28.83 -11.84 -12.15
N PHE A 186 28.86 -10.69 -11.44
CA PHE A 186 29.83 -10.46 -10.35
C PHE A 186 29.67 -11.48 -9.22
N LEU A 187 28.43 -11.75 -8.81
CA LEU A 187 28.14 -12.69 -7.73
C LEU A 187 28.46 -14.15 -8.12
N ASN A 188 28.39 -14.48 -9.40
CA ASN A 188 28.69 -15.83 -9.89
C ASN A 188 30.19 -16.11 -10.04
N LYS A 189 31.02 -15.05 -10.06
CA LYS A 189 32.50 -15.19 -10.12
C LYS A 189 33.15 -15.35 -8.73
N LYS A 190 32.38 -15.15 -7.67
CA LYS A 190 32.81 -15.36 -6.29
C LYS A 190 32.33 -16.73 -5.78
#